data_bf821ebcfd3063e83e854c49543268c8
#
_entry.id   bf821ebcfd3063e83e854c49543268c8
#
_cell.length_a   1.000
_cell.length_b   1.000
_cell.length_c   1.000
_cell.angle_alpha   90.00
_cell.angle_beta   90.00
_cell.angle_gamma   90.00
#
_symmetry.space_group_name_H-M   'P 1'
#
loop_
_entity.id
_entity.type
_entity.pdbx_description
1 polymer ?
#
loop_
_entity_poly.entity_id
_entity_poly.type
_entity_poly.pdbx_seq_one_letter_code
_entity_poly.pdbx_strand_id
1 'polypeptide(L)'
;MEMLLLKILEEKDCYGYEIVQSIKKLSNDNIKLQEGTMYPILYKLEEKNYISSQRVLVGKRLSRVYYHLETKGKLYLQEIYDDYKNMITVINNIMEGKNNE
;
A
#
# COMPACT_ATOMS: atom_id res chain seq x y z
N MET A 1 2.84 1.53 -6.00
CA MET A 1 2.50 0.35 -5.21
C MET A 1 2.43 0.61 -3.71
N GLU A 2 3.32 1.48 -3.19
CA GLU A 2 3.26 1.81 -1.75
C GLU A 2 1.89 2.33 -1.32
N MET A 3 1.24 3.10 -2.17
CA MET A 3 -0.07 3.66 -1.87
C MET A 3 -1.09 2.55 -1.58
N LEU A 4 -1.07 1.48 -2.36
CA LEU A 4 -1.99 0.37 -2.17
C LEU A 4 -1.69 -0.38 -0.88
N LEU A 5 -0.41 -0.59 -0.56
CA LEU A 5 -0.03 -1.27 0.67
C LEU A 5 -0.50 -0.49 1.89
N LEU A 6 -0.28 0.83 1.87
CA LEU A 6 -0.72 1.68 2.97
C LEU A 6 -2.24 1.67 3.12
N LYS A 7 -2.97 1.66 2.01
CA LYS A 7 -4.42 1.62 2.05
C LYS A 7 -4.94 0.34 2.68
N ILE A 8 -4.35 -0.80 2.34
CA ILE A 8 -4.74 -2.08 2.94
C ILE A 8 -4.52 -2.03 4.45
N LEU A 9 -3.38 -1.48 4.89
CA LEU A 9 -3.06 -1.42 6.31
C LEU A 9 -3.90 -0.38 7.06
N GLU A 10 -4.50 0.56 6.34
CA GLU A 10 -5.41 1.52 6.97
C GLU A 10 -6.67 0.82 7.51
N GLU A 11 -7.09 -0.24 6.82
CA GLU A 11 -8.29 -0.96 7.22
C GLU A 11 -8.05 -1.87 8.42
N LYS A 12 -6.92 -2.55 8.45
CA LYS A 12 -6.53 -3.40 9.58
C LYS A 12 -5.08 -3.83 9.43
N ASP A 13 -4.50 -4.26 10.55
CA ASP A 13 -3.16 -4.83 10.53
C ASP A 13 -3.18 -6.14 9.75
N CYS A 14 -2.14 -6.37 8.94
CA CYS A 14 -2.08 -7.53 8.06
C CYS A 14 -0.67 -8.09 8.02
N TYR A 15 -0.57 -9.40 7.82
CA TYR A 15 0.71 -9.98 7.44
C TYR A 15 0.79 -10.06 5.91
N GLY A 16 2.00 -10.33 5.40
CA GLY A 16 2.26 -10.20 3.96
C GLY A 16 1.28 -10.92 3.05
N TYR A 17 0.96 -12.17 3.37
CA TYR A 17 0.03 -12.94 2.56
C TYR A 17 -1.34 -12.27 2.49
N GLU A 18 -1.82 -11.73 3.62
CA GLU A 18 -3.12 -11.04 3.64
C GLU A 18 -3.12 -9.81 2.76
N ILE A 19 -1.99 -9.07 2.75
CA ILE A 19 -1.87 -7.89 1.89
C ILE A 19 -2.01 -8.29 0.43
N VAL A 20 -1.28 -9.33 0.02
CA VAL A 20 -1.32 -9.82 -1.36
C VAL A 20 -2.73 -10.24 -1.75
N GLN A 21 -3.40 -10.99 -0.88
CA GLN A 21 -4.75 -11.48 -1.16
C GLN A 21 -5.77 -10.34 -1.20
N SER A 22 -5.62 -9.35 -0.33
CA SER A 22 -6.53 -8.21 -0.31
C SER A 22 -6.43 -7.40 -1.60
N ILE A 23 -5.22 -7.15 -2.07
CA ILE A 23 -5.02 -6.39 -3.31
C ILE A 23 -5.57 -7.17 -4.49
N LYS A 24 -5.31 -8.47 -4.54
CA LYS A 24 -5.82 -9.32 -5.61
C LYS A 24 -7.36 -9.27 -5.65
N LYS A 25 -7.99 -9.44 -4.50
CA LYS A 25 -9.45 -9.44 -4.40
C LYS A 25 -10.05 -8.09 -4.75
N LEU A 26 -9.52 -7.02 -4.18
CA LEU A 26 -10.07 -5.67 -4.39
C LEU A 26 -9.86 -5.17 -5.82
N SER A 27 -8.85 -5.68 -6.50
CA SER A 27 -8.58 -5.30 -7.89
C SER A 27 -9.26 -6.24 -8.90
N ASN A 28 -10.08 -7.19 -8.43
CA ASN A 28 -10.70 -8.20 -9.29
C ASN A 28 -9.65 -8.93 -10.12
N ASP A 29 -8.58 -9.36 -9.45
CA ASP A 29 -7.47 -10.10 -10.04
C ASP A 29 -6.64 -9.32 -11.06
N ASN A 30 -6.86 -8.00 -11.18
CA ASN A 30 -6.09 -7.19 -12.10
C ASN A 30 -4.69 -6.88 -11.57
N ILE A 31 -4.52 -6.88 -10.24
CA ILE A 31 -3.22 -6.62 -9.62
C ILE A 31 -2.81 -7.83 -8.80
N LYS A 32 -1.74 -8.49 -9.24
CA LYS A 32 -1.19 -9.67 -8.55
C LYS A 32 0.21 -9.29 -8.07
N LEU A 33 0.28 -8.88 -6.82
CA LEU A 33 1.52 -8.40 -6.22
C LEU A 33 2.43 -9.58 -5.87
N GLN A 34 3.66 -9.52 -6.32
CA GLN A 34 4.67 -10.53 -6.02
C GLN A 34 5.33 -10.20 -4.68
N GLU A 35 5.63 -11.23 -3.89
CA GLU A 35 6.30 -11.03 -2.60
C GLU A 35 7.66 -10.38 -2.76
N GLY A 36 8.40 -10.76 -3.81
CA GLY A 36 9.71 -10.18 -4.09
C GLY A 36 9.65 -8.68 -4.38
N THR A 37 8.51 -8.19 -4.83
CA THR A 37 8.30 -6.75 -5.04
C THR A 37 7.78 -6.09 -3.77
N MET A 38 6.93 -6.77 -3.05
CA MET A 38 6.24 -6.22 -1.88
C MET A 38 7.17 -5.97 -0.69
N TYR A 39 7.96 -6.98 -0.32
CA TYR A 39 8.75 -6.87 0.91
C TYR A 39 9.76 -5.73 0.91
N PRO A 40 10.48 -5.46 -0.19
CA PRO A 40 11.35 -4.29 -0.22
C PRO A 40 10.62 -2.98 0.03
N ILE A 41 9.36 -2.88 -0.46
CA ILE A 41 8.56 -1.68 -0.25
C ILE A 41 8.16 -1.57 1.22
N LEU A 42 7.73 -2.69 1.82
CA LEU A 42 7.36 -2.70 3.24
C LEU A 42 8.55 -2.31 4.12
N TYR A 43 9.74 -2.83 3.81
CA TYR A 43 10.94 -2.48 4.58
C TYR A 43 11.25 -0.98 4.50
N LYS A 44 11.09 -0.40 3.32
CA LYS A 44 11.30 1.03 3.14
C LYS A 44 10.29 1.87 3.91
N LEU A 45 9.03 1.45 3.88
CA LEU A 45 7.98 2.14 4.62
C LEU A 45 8.22 2.06 6.12
N GLU A 46 8.67 0.91 6.58
CA GLU A 46 8.99 0.72 8.00
C GLU A 46 10.19 1.57 8.41
N GLU A 47 11.19 1.63 7.57
CA GLU A 47 12.39 2.44 7.80
C GLU A 47 12.03 3.91 8.00
N LYS A 48 11.03 4.38 7.27
CA LYS A 48 10.57 5.77 7.35
C LYS A 48 9.52 6.00 8.43
N ASN A 49 9.20 4.95 9.18
CA ASN A 49 8.23 5.00 10.28
C ASN A 49 6.80 5.30 9.80
N TYR A 50 6.50 4.97 8.56
CA TYR A 50 5.13 5.05 8.07
C TYR A 50 4.32 3.85 8.51
N ILE A 51 4.99 2.72 8.73
CA ILE A 51 4.39 1.50 9.25
C ILE A 51 5.32 0.94 10.31
N SER A 52 4.79 0.05 11.14
CA SER A 52 5.56 -0.72 12.09
C SER A 52 5.24 -2.19 11.90
N SER A 53 5.99 -3.07 12.51
CA SER A 53 5.75 -4.50 12.39
C SER A 53 5.90 -5.16 13.74
N GLN A 54 5.20 -6.28 13.90
CA GLN A 54 5.23 -7.06 15.11
C GLN A 54 5.14 -8.53 14.74
N ARG A 55 6.03 -9.34 15.30
CA ARG A 55 5.99 -10.77 15.12
C ARG A 55 4.98 -11.36 16.10
N VAL A 56 4.04 -12.14 15.58
CA VAL A 56 2.98 -12.73 16.36
C VAL A 56 3.06 -14.25 16.21
N LEU A 57 3.04 -14.94 17.34
CA LEU A 57 3.07 -16.39 17.33
C LEU A 57 1.67 -16.92 17.00
N VAL A 58 1.58 -17.76 15.97
CA VAL A 58 0.32 -18.40 15.59
C VAL A 58 0.52 -19.90 15.67
N GLY A 59 -0.05 -20.51 16.69
CA GLY A 59 0.20 -21.92 16.96
C GLY A 59 1.53 -22.12 17.64
N LYS A 60 2.02 -23.36 17.66
CA LYS A 60 3.19 -23.71 18.46
C LYS A 60 4.52 -23.44 17.79
N ARG A 61 4.56 -23.39 16.47
CA ARG A 61 5.83 -23.30 15.72
C ARG A 61 5.82 -22.26 14.62
N LEU A 62 4.71 -21.58 14.41
CA LEU A 62 4.58 -20.65 13.31
C LEU A 62 4.43 -19.24 13.87
N SER A 63 5.18 -18.31 13.29
CA SER A 63 5.00 -16.89 13.63
C SER A 63 4.76 -16.14 12.34
N ARG A 64 4.05 -15.04 12.47
CA ARG A 64 3.77 -14.12 11.36
C ARG A 64 4.17 -12.73 11.73
N VAL A 65 4.64 -11.96 10.76
CA VAL A 65 4.95 -10.56 10.96
C VAL A 65 3.74 -9.76 10.49
N TYR A 66 3.09 -9.09 11.42
CA TYR A 66 1.96 -8.21 11.12
C TYR A 66 2.45 -6.79 10.98
N TYR A 67 1.96 -6.09 9.97
CA TYR A 67 2.28 -4.71 9.69
C TYR A 67 1.13 -3.82 10.12
N HIS A 68 1.48 -2.65 10.62
CA HIS A 68 0.52 -1.70 11.20
C HIS A 68 0.79 -0.32 10.62
N LEU A 69 -0.26 0.40 10.23
CA LEU A 69 -0.13 1.75 9.71
C LEU A 69 -0.01 2.73 10.87
N GLU A 70 1.10 3.49 10.88
CA GLU A 70 1.32 4.52 11.89
C GLU A 70 0.65 5.83 11.47
N THR A 71 0.48 6.73 12.43
CA THR A 71 -0.12 8.03 12.14
C THR A 71 0.63 8.77 11.03
N LYS A 72 1.96 8.72 11.07
CA LYS A 72 2.79 9.33 10.02
C LYS A 72 2.49 8.71 8.66
N GLY A 73 2.23 7.41 8.63
CA GLY A 73 1.86 6.72 7.40
C GLY A 73 0.51 7.13 6.86
N LYS A 74 -0.45 7.40 7.75
CA LYS A 74 -1.77 7.89 7.32
C LYS A 74 -1.65 9.23 6.62
N LEU A 75 -0.85 10.13 7.18
CA LEU A 75 -0.64 11.44 6.57
C LEU A 75 0.04 11.31 5.22
N TYR A 76 1.05 10.44 5.15
CA TYR A 76 1.76 10.17 3.91
C TYR A 76 0.82 9.60 2.84
N LEU A 77 -0.03 8.64 3.23
CA LEU A 77 -1.01 8.04 2.31
C LEU A 77 -1.91 9.12 1.71
N GLN A 78 -2.42 10.03 2.54
CA GLN A 78 -3.28 11.10 2.07
C GLN A 78 -2.53 11.97 1.05
N GLU A 79 -1.29 12.32 1.35
CA GLU A 79 -0.48 13.14 0.48
C GLU A 79 -0.25 12.50 -0.88
N ILE A 80 0.18 11.24 -0.90
CA ILE A 80 0.48 10.58 -2.17
C ILE A 80 -0.80 10.26 -2.95
N TYR A 81 -1.91 10.05 -2.27
CA TYR A 81 -3.17 9.83 -2.96
C TYR A 81 -3.65 11.12 -3.63
N ASP A 82 -3.50 12.26 -2.96
CA ASP A 82 -3.83 13.55 -3.54
C ASP A 82 -2.95 13.83 -4.75
N ASP A 83 -1.66 13.55 -4.66
CA ASP A 83 -0.73 13.70 -5.78
C ASP A 83 -1.15 12.82 -6.95
N TYR A 84 -1.54 11.59 -6.66
CA TYR A 84 -2.00 10.65 -7.69
C TYR A 84 -3.23 11.20 -8.42
N LYS A 85 -4.22 11.71 -7.67
CA LYS A 85 -5.44 12.24 -8.27
C LYS A 85 -5.14 13.46 -9.14
N ASN A 86 -4.24 14.34 -8.70
CA ASN A 86 -3.83 15.49 -9.48
C ASN A 86 -3.15 15.05 -10.76
N MET A 87 -2.29 14.05 -10.69
CA MET A 87 -1.58 13.54 -11.85
C MET A 87 -2.55 12.95 -12.89
N ILE A 88 -3.56 12.22 -12.41
CA ILE A 88 -4.59 11.66 -13.31
C ILE A 88 -5.29 12.80 -14.05
N THR A 89 -5.64 13.87 -13.34
CA THR A 89 -6.31 15.01 -13.96
C THR A 89 -5.43 15.66 -15.04
N VAL A 90 -4.15 15.89 -14.72
CA VAL A 90 -3.20 16.46 -15.66
C VAL A 90 -3.04 15.60 -16.90
N ILE A 91 -2.87 14.31 -16.69
CA ILE A 91 -2.69 13.37 -17.80
C ILE A 91 -3.94 13.31 -18.67
N ASN A 92 -5.12 13.26 -18.04
CA ASN A 92 -6.37 13.23 -18.81
C ASN A 92 -6.54 14.49 -19.64
N ASN A 93 -6.18 15.66 -19.09
CA ASN A 93 -6.25 16.92 -19.83
C ASN A 93 -5.34 16.87 -21.07
N ILE A 94 -4.15 16.32 -20.93
CA ILE A 94 -3.24 16.18 -22.06
C ILE A 94 -3.81 15.19 -23.08
N MET A 95 -4.26 14.04 -22.62
CA MET A 95 -4.77 13.00 -23.53
C MET A 95 -6.03 13.43 -24.27
N GLU A 96 -6.86 14.27 -23.62
CA GLU A 96 -8.11 14.71 -24.21
C GLU A 96 -8.00 16.07 -24.89
N GLY A 97 -6.82 16.69 -24.84
CA GLY A 97 -6.59 17.97 -25.50
C GLY A 97 -7.34 19.15 -24.91
N LYS A 98 -7.60 19.10 -23.59
CA LYS A 98 -8.42 20.12 -22.92
C LYS A 98 -7.61 21.19 -22.21
N ASN A 99 -6.30 21.12 -22.26
CA ASN A 99 -5.44 22.00 -21.46
C ASN A 99 -4.84 23.13 -22.26
N ASN A 100 -5.26 23.32 -23.46
CA ASN A 100 -4.54 24.18 -24.40
C ASN A 100 -5.15 25.55 -24.54
N GLU A 101 -5.97 25.93 -23.61
CA GLU A 101 -6.60 27.25 -23.67
C GLU A 101 -6.10 28.19 -22.61
#